data_7f22379650b794a56d72bf66d864a8ab
#
_entry.id   7f22379650b794a56d72bf66d864a8ab
#
_cell.length_a   1.000
_cell.length_b   1.000
_cell.length_c   1.000
_cell.angle_alpha   90.00
_cell.angle_beta   90.00
_cell.angle_gamma   90.00
#
_symmetry.space_group_name_H-M   'P 1'
#
loop_
_entity.id
_entity.type
_entity.pdbx_description
1 polymer ?
#
loop_
_entity_poly.entity_id
_entity_poly.type
_entity_poly.pdbx_seq_one_letter_code
_entity_poly.pdbx_strand_id
1 'polypeptide(L)'
;MSKLVRPHGGGELKPLLLTGDALAAEKTRAASLPKIKMSSRETGDLIMMGIGGFTPLEGFMTHSDWQGVCDGYKMANGLFWPIPVTLSTDEVAGQNIAVGADIALVNGETGEIMGTMKVTEKYAIDKAHECMQVYKTTDLEHPGVKLVMEQGDVNLAGPIRVLSTGGFADRYGALFMTPAQTRALFTSLGWSRVAAFQTRNP
;
A
#
# COMPACT_ATOMS: atom_id res chain seq x y z
N MET A 1 -6.49 -32.12 -6.93
CA MET A 1 -6.30 -30.64 -7.13
C MET A 1 -5.53 -30.08 -5.96
N SER A 2 -4.43 -29.41 -6.22
CA SER A 2 -3.64 -28.72 -5.18
C SER A 2 -4.51 -27.66 -4.50
N LYS A 3 -4.67 -27.77 -3.18
CA LYS A 3 -5.50 -26.83 -2.42
C LYS A 3 -4.59 -25.78 -1.79
N LEU A 4 -4.32 -24.72 -2.55
CA LEU A 4 -3.54 -23.58 -2.03
C LEU A 4 -4.23 -22.94 -0.83
N VAL A 5 -3.44 -22.40 0.09
CA VAL A 5 -3.92 -21.56 1.19
C VAL A 5 -4.69 -20.38 0.60
N ARG A 6 -5.84 -20.03 1.18
CA ARG A 6 -6.60 -18.85 0.76
C ARG A 6 -5.77 -17.58 1.00
N PRO A 7 -5.98 -16.53 0.20
CA PRO A 7 -5.42 -15.22 0.50
C PRO A 7 -5.74 -14.76 1.92
N HIS A 8 -4.94 -13.86 2.45
CA HIS A 8 -5.15 -13.29 3.79
C HIS A 8 -6.57 -12.70 3.89
N GLY A 9 -7.24 -12.93 5.01
CA GLY A 9 -8.67 -12.59 5.17
C GLY A 9 -9.64 -13.63 4.62
N GLY A 10 -9.15 -14.73 3.99
CA GLY A 10 -9.97 -15.89 3.61
C GLY A 10 -10.76 -15.75 2.30
N GLY A 11 -10.70 -14.59 1.64
CA GLY A 11 -11.38 -14.32 0.37
C GLY A 11 -10.55 -14.66 -0.87
N GLU A 12 -10.75 -13.89 -1.93
CA GLU A 12 -9.98 -13.93 -3.16
C GLU A 12 -8.91 -12.84 -3.17
N LEU A 13 -7.92 -12.95 -4.07
CA LEU A 13 -6.96 -11.86 -4.30
C LEU A 13 -7.69 -10.61 -4.79
N LYS A 14 -7.27 -9.46 -4.27
CA LYS A 14 -7.81 -8.14 -4.63
C LYS A 14 -6.71 -7.27 -5.29
N PRO A 15 -6.32 -7.52 -6.53
CA PRO A 15 -5.43 -6.61 -7.25
C PRO A 15 -6.19 -5.33 -7.61
N LEU A 16 -5.57 -4.18 -7.33
CA LEU A 16 -6.17 -2.86 -7.59
C LEU A 16 -5.61 -2.20 -8.86
N LEU A 17 -4.74 -2.89 -9.58
CA LEU A 17 -4.17 -2.42 -10.84
C LEU A 17 -5.24 -2.43 -11.95
N LEU A 18 -5.50 -1.26 -12.52
CA LEU A 18 -6.40 -1.12 -13.66
C LEU A 18 -5.72 -1.58 -14.95
N THR A 19 -6.52 -2.07 -15.90
CA THR A 19 -6.08 -2.51 -17.22
C THR A 19 -7.03 -2.01 -18.30
N GLY A 20 -6.62 -2.06 -19.57
CA GLY A 20 -7.47 -1.74 -20.73
C GLY A 20 -8.05 -0.33 -20.68
N ASP A 21 -9.31 -0.20 -21.10
CA ASP A 21 -10.01 1.08 -21.22
C ASP A 21 -10.17 1.79 -19.87
N ALA A 22 -10.36 1.04 -18.79
CA ALA A 22 -10.47 1.60 -17.44
C ALA A 22 -9.16 2.29 -17.03
N LEU A 23 -8.01 1.70 -17.37
CA LEU A 23 -6.70 2.31 -17.13
C LEU A 23 -6.53 3.60 -17.95
N ALA A 24 -6.88 3.57 -19.24
CA ALA A 24 -6.74 4.73 -20.12
C ALA A 24 -7.62 5.90 -19.65
N ALA A 25 -8.86 5.64 -19.32
CA ALA A 25 -9.79 6.64 -18.81
C ALA A 25 -9.30 7.25 -17.48
N GLU A 26 -8.84 6.40 -16.55
CA GLU A 26 -8.38 6.86 -15.24
C GLU A 26 -7.07 7.63 -15.34
N LYS A 27 -6.14 7.27 -16.22
CA LYS A 27 -4.92 8.06 -16.49
C LYS A 27 -5.25 9.47 -16.98
N THR A 28 -6.23 9.59 -17.89
CA THR A 28 -6.70 10.89 -18.38
C THR A 28 -7.29 11.72 -17.26
N ARG A 29 -8.12 11.12 -16.41
CA ARG A 29 -8.73 11.78 -15.24
C ARG A 29 -7.65 12.23 -14.23
N ALA A 30 -6.71 11.37 -13.93
CA ALA A 30 -5.66 11.60 -12.93
C ALA A 30 -4.78 12.81 -13.25
N ALA A 31 -4.58 13.12 -14.53
CA ALA A 31 -3.74 14.23 -14.96
C ALA A 31 -4.22 15.59 -14.42
N SER A 32 -5.55 15.75 -14.23
CA SER A 32 -6.18 16.99 -13.76
C SER A 32 -6.43 17.05 -12.24
N LEU A 33 -6.18 15.96 -11.52
CA LEU A 33 -6.42 15.89 -10.08
C LEU A 33 -5.31 16.59 -9.27
N PRO A 34 -5.62 17.08 -8.06
CA PRO A 34 -4.61 17.48 -7.08
C PRO A 34 -3.63 16.33 -6.84
N LYS A 35 -2.33 16.65 -6.79
CA LYS A 35 -1.26 15.65 -6.73
C LYS A 35 -0.68 15.55 -5.33
N ILE A 36 -0.59 14.33 -4.82
CA ILE A 36 0.15 13.99 -3.59
C ILE A 36 1.36 13.16 -3.96
N LYS A 37 2.53 13.62 -3.53
CA LYS A 37 3.79 12.90 -3.73
C LYS A 37 3.93 11.84 -2.65
N MET A 38 4.17 10.62 -3.09
CA MET A 38 4.45 9.47 -2.23
C MET A 38 5.95 9.35 -1.98
N SER A 39 6.31 8.96 -0.77
CA SER A 39 7.64 8.45 -0.45
C SER A 39 7.91 7.12 -1.16
N SER A 40 9.16 6.65 -1.12
CA SER A 40 9.53 5.34 -1.65
C SER A 40 8.75 4.19 -0.98
N ARG A 41 8.53 4.28 0.34
CA ARG A 41 7.71 3.32 1.10
C ARG A 41 6.26 3.31 0.62
N GLU A 42 5.61 4.46 0.56
CA GLU A 42 4.21 4.59 0.14
C GLU A 42 4.00 4.16 -1.32
N THR A 43 5.00 4.42 -2.17
CA THR A 43 5.03 3.90 -3.55
C THR A 43 5.09 2.37 -3.58
N GLY A 44 5.91 1.77 -2.73
CA GLY A 44 5.98 0.31 -2.57
C GLY A 44 4.65 -0.27 -2.08
N ASP A 45 4.02 0.36 -1.09
CA ASP A 45 2.71 -0.04 -0.56
C ASP A 45 1.62 0.02 -1.65
N LEU A 46 1.61 1.08 -2.45
CA LEU A 46 0.69 1.21 -3.59
C LEU A 46 0.89 0.08 -4.61
N ILE A 47 2.14 -0.25 -4.97
CA ILE A 47 2.45 -1.35 -5.88
C ILE A 47 1.98 -2.68 -5.31
N MET A 48 2.23 -2.94 -4.03
CA MET A 48 1.80 -4.17 -3.36
C MET A 48 0.27 -4.30 -3.34
N MET A 49 -0.47 -3.22 -3.10
CA MET A 49 -1.92 -3.22 -3.25
C MET A 49 -2.34 -3.43 -4.72
N GLY A 50 -1.64 -2.79 -5.66
CA GLY A 50 -1.88 -2.92 -7.09
C GLY A 50 -1.82 -4.35 -7.60
N ILE A 51 -0.82 -5.12 -7.21
CA ILE A 51 -0.64 -6.51 -7.63
C ILE A 51 -1.42 -7.52 -6.76
N GLY A 52 -2.13 -7.06 -5.72
CA GLY A 52 -2.87 -7.90 -4.77
C GLY A 52 -2.02 -8.52 -3.66
N GLY A 53 -0.77 -8.06 -3.49
CA GLY A 53 0.14 -8.52 -2.44
C GLY A 53 -0.32 -8.15 -1.04
N PHE A 54 -1.06 -7.05 -0.92
CA PHE A 54 -1.64 -6.58 0.35
C PHE A 54 -3.14 -6.87 0.48
N THR A 55 -3.61 -7.92 -0.20
CA THR A 55 -4.99 -8.39 0.02
C THR A 55 -5.25 -8.62 1.52
N PRO A 56 -6.37 -8.13 2.10
CA PRO A 56 -7.55 -7.57 1.44
C PRO A 56 -7.61 -6.04 1.39
N LEU A 57 -6.51 -5.32 1.62
CA LEU A 57 -6.53 -3.85 1.58
C LEU A 57 -7.01 -3.32 0.23
N GLU A 58 -7.88 -2.31 0.28
CA GLU A 58 -8.41 -1.61 -0.89
C GLU A 58 -7.88 -0.17 -1.00
N GLY A 59 -6.99 0.22 -0.09
CA GLY A 59 -6.37 1.54 -0.03
C GLY A 59 -5.60 1.79 1.24
N PHE A 60 -5.25 3.04 1.48
CA PHE A 60 -4.53 3.44 2.68
C PHE A 60 -5.47 3.48 3.90
N MET A 61 -4.93 3.06 5.04
CA MET A 61 -5.67 2.79 6.29
C MET A 61 -6.33 4.02 6.88
N THR A 62 -7.56 3.83 7.36
CA THR A 62 -8.29 4.79 8.19
C THR A 62 -7.62 4.96 9.56
N HIS A 63 -8.00 5.98 10.31
CA HIS A 63 -7.50 6.16 11.68
C HIS A 63 -7.78 4.94 12.56
N SER A 64 -8.98 4.36 12.43
CA SER A 64 -9.35 3.17 13.21
C SER A 64 -8.53 1.93 12.85
N ASP A 65 -8.17 1.74 11.57
CA ASP A 65 -7.27 0.67 11.15
C ASP A 65 -5.85 0.92 11.64
N TRP A 66 -5.32 2.15 11.46
CA TRP A 66 -4.02 2.54 11.96
C TRP A 66 -3.87 2.31 13.46
N GLN A 67 -4.84 2.80 14.25
CA GLN A 67 -4.85 2.63 15.70
C GLN A 67 -4.87 1.16 16.10
N GLY A 68 -5.76 0.37 15.51
CA GLY A 68 -5.88 -1.06 15.82
C GLY A 68 -4.65 -1.87 15.44
N VAL A 69 -3.98 -1.49 14.35
CA VAL A 69 -2.72 -2.12 13.91
C VAL A 69 -1.58 -1.75 14.87
N CYS A 70 -1.45 -0.49 15.26
CA CYS A 70 -0.44 -0.06 16.23
C CYS A 70 -0.62 -0.75 17.59
N ASP A 71 -1.83 -0.77 18.11
CA ASP A 71 -2.09 -1.22 19.49
C ASP A 71 -2.22 -2.72 19.62
N GLY A 72 -2.70 -3.42 18.59
CA GLY A 72 -3.07 -4.81 18.69
C GLY A 72 -2.81 -5.67 17.47
N TYR A 73 -2.05 -5.18 16.49
CA TYR A 73 -1.80 -5.89 15.23
C TYR A 73 -3.08 -6.32 14.50
N LYS A 74 -4.13 -5.50 14.58
CA LYS A 74 -5.44 -5.82 14.00
C LYS A 74 -6.07 -4.57 13.39
N MET A 75 -6.56 -4.70 12.16
CA MET A 75 -7.43 -3.69 11.56
C MET A 75 -8.76 -3.61 12.31
N ALA A 76 -9.56 -2.58 12.07
CA ALA A 76 -10.86 -2.36 12.70
C ALA A 76 -11.84 -3.53 12.51
N ASN A 77 -11.72 -4.29 11.43
CA ASN A 77 -12.50 -5.50 11.18
C ASN A 77 -11.98 -6.75 11.92
N GLY A 78 -10.95 -6.61 12.75
CA GLY A 78 -10.34 -7.68 13.54
C GLY A 78 -9.31 -8.54 12.80
N LEU A 79 -9.06 -8.28 11.52
CA LEU A 79 -8.08 -9.02 10.75
C LEU A 79 -6.65 -8.62 11.20
N PHE A 80 -5.79 -9.63 11.41
CA PHE A 80 -4.38 -9.41 11.73
C PHE A 80 -3.67 -8.61 10.64
N TRP A 81 -2.93 -7.56 11.05
CA TRP A 81 -2.07 -6.79 10.18
C TRP A 81 -0.86 -6.27 10.97
N PRO A 82 0.38 -6.52 10.52
CA PRO A 82 1.56 -6.33 11.39
C PRO A 82 2.09 -4.91 11.48
N ILE A 83 1.82 -4.05 10.47
CA ILE A 83 2.39 -2.70 10.38
C ILE A 83 1.41 -1.78 9.63
N PRO A 84 1.25 -0.50 10.01
CA PRO A 84 0.37 0.43 9.30
C PRO A 84 0.75 0.62 7.83
N VAL A 85 -0.25 0.69 6.96
CA VAL A 85 -0.12 1.03 5.54
C VAL A 85 -0.82 2.37 5.32
N THR A 86 -0.05 3.45 5.35
CA THR A 86 -0.56 4.83 5.41
C THR A 86 0.03 5.70 4.30
N LEU A 87 -0.71 6.73 3.91
CA LEU A 87 -0.28 7.79 3.02
C LEU A 87 -0.22 9.10 3.80
N SER A 88 0.98 9.65 3.95
CA SER A 88 1.19 10.90 4.68
C SER A 88 1.32 12.10 3.76
N THR A 89 1.00 13.27 4.27
CA THR A 89 1.23 14.56 3.60
C THR A 89 1.54 15.63 4.64
N ASP A 90 2.14 16.73 4.19
CA ASP A 90 2.31 17.90 5.06
C ASP A 90 0.96 18.54 5.40
N GLU A 91 0.96 19.35 6.45
CA GLU A 91 -0.26 19.97 6.98
C GLU A 91 -0.94 20.89 5.96
N VAL A 92 -0.16 21.63 5.18
CA VAL A 92 -0.69 22.60 4.19
C VAL A 92 -1.40 21.85 3.06
N ALA A 93 -0.77 20.83 2.50
CA ALA A 93 -1.39 20.00 1.47
C ALA A 93 -2.61 19.27 2.03
N GLY A 94 -2.52 18.74 3.26
CA GLY A 94 -3.62 18.08 3.94
C GLY A 94 -4.83 19.00 4.18
N GLN A 95 -4.62 20.28 4.51
CA GLN A 95 -5.70 21.27 4.67
C GLN A 95 -6.41 21.55 3.35
N ASN A 96 -5.66 21.62 2.25
CA ASN A 96 -6.20 21.94 0.93
C ASN A 96 -6.98 20.80 0.26
N ILE A 97 -6.89 19.59 0.81
CA ILE A 97 -7.64 18.42 0.29
C ILE A 97 -8.89 18.22 1.15
N ALA A 98 -10.06 18.31 0.52
CA ALA A 98 -11.33 18.01 1.18
C ALA A 98 -11.55 16.50 1.32
N VAL A 99 -12.22 16.08 2.41
CA VAL A 99 -12.80 14.74 2.48
C VAL A 99 -13.86 14.60 1.38
N GLY A 100 -13.83 13.49 0.65
CA GLY A 100 -14.64 13.25 -0.54
C GLY A 100 -13.96 13.65 -1.85
N ALA A 101 -12.82 14.37 -1.81
CA ALA A 101 -12.06 14.72 -3.02
C ALA A 101 -11.34 13.49 -3.59
N ASP A 102 -11.13 13.53 -4.90
CA ASP A 102 -10.22 12.62 -5.60
C ASP A 102 -8.84 13.28 -5.76
N ILE A 103 -7.78 12.50 -5.56
CA ILE A 103 -6.38 12.94 -5.71
C ILE A 103 -5.60 11.97 -6.60
N ALA A 104 -4.54 12.48 -7.22
CA ALA A 104 -3.55 11.68 -7.94
C ALA A 104 -2.36 11.38 -7.04
N LEU A 105 -1.94 10.13 -7.04
CA LEU A 105 -0.81 9.60 -6.27
C LEU A 105 0.43 9.56 -7.18
N VAL A 106 1.45 10.31 -6.82
CA VAL A 106 2.64 10.56 -7.65
C VAL A 106 3.85 9.95 -6.96
N ASN A 107 4.64 9.18 -7.71
CA ASN A 107 5.95 8.74 -7.25
C ASN A 107 6.86 9.98 -7.04
N GLY A 108 7.32 10.18 -5.80
CA GLY A 108 8.10 11.34 -5.42
C GLY A 108 9.48 11.43 -6.11
N GLU A 109 10.02 10.29 -6.55
CA GLU A 109 11.33 10.21 -7.21
C GLU A 109 11.24 10.44 -8.73
N THR A 110 10.23 9.82 -9.38
CA THR A 110 10.12 9.84 -10.86
C THR A 110 9.13 10.87 -11.38
N GLY A 111 8.20 11.33 -10.55
CA GLY A 111 7.09 12.19 -10.96
C GLY A 111 5.97 11.46 -11.70
N GLU A 112 6.02 10.13 -11.81
CA GLU A 112 4.99 9.33 -12.46
C GLU A 112 3.70 9.32 -11.64
N ILE A 113 2.56 9.52 -12.29
CA ILE A 113 1.24 9.32 -11.65
C ILE A 113 0.98 7.81 -11.62
N MET A 114 1.05 7.21 -10.44
CA MET A 114 0.95 5.77 -10.25
C MET A 114 -0.41 5.29 -9.77
N GLY A 115 -1.26 6.19 -9.30
CA GLY A 115 -2.59 5.85 -8.82
C GLY A 115 -3.48 7.05 -8.60
N THR A 116 -4.72 6.78 -8.25
CA THR A 116 -5.68 7.76 -7.73
C THR A 116 -6.29 7.25 -6.44
N MET A 117 -6.74 8.16 -5.59
CA MET A 117 -7.42 7.85 -4.33
C MET A 117 -8.62 8.75 -4.14
N LYS A 118 -9.71 8.20 -3.64
CA LYS A 118 -10.80 8.98 -3.07
C LYS A 118 -10.55 9.17 -1.58
N VAL A 119 -10.31 10.39 -1.14
CA VAL A 119 -10.06 10.69 0.27
C VAL A 119 -11.35 10.51 1.06
N THR A 120 -11.42 9.53 1.92
CA THR A 120 -12.58 9.26 2.80
C THR A 120 -12.36 9.78 4.21
N GLU A 121 -11.09 9.92 4.63
CA GLU A 121 -10.73 10.39 5.95
C GLU A 121 -9.37 11.11 5.93
N LYS A 122 -9.19 12.07 6.83
CA LYS A 122 -7.92 12.72 7.14
C LYS A 122 -7.74 12.70 8.66
N TYR A 123 -6.52 12.38 9.11
CA TYR A 123 -6.24 12.37 10.54
C TYR A 123 -4.79 12.74 10.84
N ALA A 124 -4.57 13.39 11.98
CA ALA A 124 -3.23 13.67 12.49
C ALA A 124 -2.56 12.37 12.96
N ILE A 125 -1.26 12.29 12.77
CA ILE A 125 -0.47 11.11 13.12
C ILE A 125 0.20 11.32 14.48
N ASP A 126 -0.04 10.42 15.43
CA ASP A 126 0.82 10.28 16.61
C ASP A 126 2.04 9.42 16.27
N LYS A 127 3.07 10.07 15.72
CA LYS A 127 4.30 9.40 15.28
C LYS A 127 5.04 8.72 16.42
N ALA A 128 5.04 9.31 17.62
CA ALA A 128 5.69 8.73 18.78
C ALA A 128 4.99 7.46 19.23
N HIS A 129 3.66 7.47 19.26
CA HIS A 129 2.84 6.30 19.54
C HIS A 129 3.10 5.19 18.50
N GLU A 130 3.01 5.52 17.21
CA GLU A 130 3.30 4.55 16.13
C GLU A 130 4.68 3.92 16.30
N CYS A 131 5.73 4.72 16.48
CA CYS A 131 7.09 4.22 16.67
C CYS A 131 7.20 3.29 17.89
N MET A 132 6.64 3.69 19.02
CA MET A 132 6.70 2.90 20.25
C MET A 132 5.93 1.58 20.10
N GLN A 133 4.78 1.60 19.43
CA GLN A 133 3.97 0.39 19.27
C GLN A 133 4.50 -0.55 18.18
N VAL A 134 5.00 -0.02 17.07
CA VAL A 134 5.48 -0.83 15.93
C VAL A 134 6.92 -1.29 16.15
N TYR A 135 7.84 -0.37 16.49
CA TYR A 135 9.27 -0.64 16.58
C TYR A 135 9.76 -0.86 18.01
N LYS A 136 8.91 -0.61 19.03
CA LYS A 136 9.24 -0.69 20.46
C LYS A 136 10.35 0.28 20.89
N THR A 137 10.57 1.31 20.10
CA THR A 137 11.53 2.39 20.38
C THR A 137 11.12 3.66 19.64
N THR A 138 11.54 4.80 20.15
CA THR A 138 11.48 6.12 19.47
C THR A 138 12.86 6.63 19.08
N ASP A 139 13.89 5.78 19.16
CA ASP A 139 15.26 6.13 18.84
C ASP A 139 15.41 6.38 17.33
N LEU A 140 15.89 7.56 16.96
CA LEU A 140 16.10 7.99 15.56
C LEU A 140 17.22 7.22 14.84
N GLU A 141 18.09 6.51 15.58
CA GLU A 141 19.07 5.60 14.98
C GLU A 141 18.39 4.36 14.36
N HIS A 142 17.15 4.06 14.77
CA HIS A 142 16.38 2.98 14.15
C HIS A 142 15.81 3.46 12.80
N PRO A 143 16.15 2.81 11.66
CA PRO A 143 15.76 3.29 10.34
C PRO A 143 14.24 3.47 10.14
N GLY A 144 13.43 2.57 10.70
CA GLY A 144 11.98 2.65 10.63
C GLY A 144 11.41 3.82 11.42
N VAL A 145 11.96 4.10 12.60
CA VAL A 145 11.58 5.27 13.41
C VAL A 145 11.90 6.55 12.67
N LYS A 146 13.11 6.64 12.11
CA LYS A 146 13.52 7.80 11.32
C LYS A 146 12.53 8.09 10.19
N LEU A 147 12.14 7.07 9.42
CA LEU A 147 11.17 7.22 8.32
C LEU A 147 9.81 7.71 8.80
N VAL A 148 9.29 7.20 9.93
CA VAL A 148 8.00 7.67 10.49
C VAL A 148 8.11 9.10 10.99
N MET A 149 9.20 9.46 11.65
CA MET A 149 9.38 10.81 12.18
C MET A 149 9.57 11.86 11.07
N GLU A 150 10.13 11.48 9.93
CA GLU A 150 10.34 12.35 8.75
C GLU A 150 9.11 12.45 7.83
N GLN A 151 8.12 11.56 7.93
CA GLN A 151 6.91 11.64 7.11
C GLN A 151 6.06 12.87 7.44
N GLY A 152 5.04 13.18 6.59
CA GLY A 152 4.07 14.25 6.86
C GLY A 152 3.31 14.04 8.18
N ASP A 153 2.61 15.07 8.63
CA ASP A 153 1.92 15.05 9.94
C ASP A 153 0.43 14.65 9.82
N VAL A 154 -0.06 14.56 8.59
CA VAL A 154 -1.45 14.20 8.30
C VAL A 154 -1.49 12.98 7.41
N ASN A 155 -2.23 11.96 7.81
CA ASN A 155 -2.56 10.82 6.96
C ASN A 155 -3.84 11.08 6.17
N LEU A 156 -3.82 10.64 4.90
CA LEU A 156 -4.97 10.59 4.00
C LEU A 156 -5.37 9.12 3.82
N ALA A 157 -6.62 8.80 4.06
CA ALA A 157 -7.13 7.45 3.94
C ALA A 157 -8.22 7.35 2.87
N GLY A 158 -8.33 6.16 2.29
CA GLY A 158 -9.39 5.86 1.34
C GLY A 158 -9.02 4.83 0.28
N PRO A 159 -10.00 4.38 -0.50
CA PRO A 159 -9.79 3.41 -1.56
C PRO A 159 -8.97 3.99 -2.72
N ILE A 160 -8.13 3.14 -3.31
CA ILE A 160 -7.24 3.53 -4.40
C ILE A 160 -7.57 2.78 -5.70
N ARG A 161 -7.11 3.36 -6.81
CA ARG A 161 -6.96 2.70 -8.12
C ARG A 161 -5.52 2.83 -8.54
N VAL A 162 -4.91 1.73 -8.91
CA VAL A 162 -3.48 1.71 -9.30
C VAL A 162 -3.36 1.76 -10.82
N LEU A 163 -2.49 2.63 -11.32
CA LEU A 163 -2.30 2.90 -12.75
C LEU A 163 -0.97 2.39 -13.28
N SER A 164 -0.01 2.15 -12.39
CA SER A 164 1.34 1.71 -12.73
C SER A 164 1.96 0.92 -11.59
N THR A 165 2.80 -0.03 -11.95
CA THR A 165 3.66 -0.80 -11.02
C THR A 165 5.12 -0.35 -11.08
N GLY A 166 5.40 0.86 -11.60
CA GLY A 166 6.74 1.46 -11.62
C GLY A 166 7.74 0.76 -12.55
N GLY A 167 7.28 -0.01 -13.56
CA GLY A 167 8.16 -0.67 -14.53
C GLY A 167 8.92 -1.88 -13.97
N PHE A 168 8.58 -2.40 -12.80
CA PHE A 168 9.27 -3.57 -12.21
C PHE A 168 9.16 -4.81 -13.09
N ALA A 169 8.02 -5.05 -13.73
CA ALA A 169 7.83 -6.18 -14.65
C ALA A 169 8.79 -6.12 -15.82
N ASP A 170 9.00 -4.94 -16.42
CA ASP A 170 9.91 -4.74 -17.54
C ASP A 170 11.37 -4.88 -17.10
N ARG A 171 11.71 -4.34 -15.93
CA ARG A 171 13.07 -4.36 -15.38
C ARG A 171 13.54 -5.75 -14.98
N TYR A 172 12.67 -6.56 -14.38
CA TYR A 172 13.03 -7.87 -13.82
C TYR A 172 12.54 -9.06 -14.66
N GLY A 173 11.72 -8.83 -15.69
CA GLY A 173 11.23 -9.85 -16.60
C GLY A 173 10.63 -11.06 -15.88
N ALA A 174 11.13 -12.25 -16.19
CA ALA A 174 10.61 -13.50 -15.61
C ALA A 174 10.82 -13.65 -14.09
N LEU A 175 11.64 -12.81 -13.47
CA LEU A 175 11.83 -12.80 -12.01
C LEU A 175 10.71 -12.06 -11.28
N PHE A 176 9.95 -11.23 -11.99
CA PHE A 176 8.80 -10.53 -11.43
C PHE A 176 7.53 -11.33 -11.67
N MET A 177 6.88 -11.74 -10.60
CA MET A 177 5.58 -12.44 -10.65
C MET A 177 4.61 -11.81 -9.65
N THR A 178 3.41 -11.54 -10.12
CA THR A 178 2.31 -11.14 -9.23
C THR A 178 1.82 -12.32 -8.39
N PRO A 179 1.16 -12.09 -7.25
CA PRO A 179 0.56 -13.16 -6.45
C PRO A 179 -0.37 -14.07 -7.26
N ALA A 180 -1.12 -13.53 -8.21
CA ALA A 180 -1.99 -14.31 -9.08
C ALA A 180 -1.19 -15.27 -9.99
N GLN A 181 -0.11 -14.76 -10.61
CA GLN A 181 0.79 -15.57 -11.46
C GLN A 181 1.49 -16.65 -10.65
N THR A 182 2.02 -16.31 -9.47
CA THR A 182 2.67 -17.27 -8.57
C THR A 182 1.70 -18.39 -8.14
N ARG A 183 0.46 -18.04 -7.78
CA ARG A 183 -0.56 -19.02 -7.42
C ARG A 183 -0.95 -19.91 -8.60
N ALA A 184 -1.07 -19.35 -9.80
CA ALA A 184 -1.33 -20.12 -11.02
C ALA A 184 -0.19 -21.11 -11.31
N LEU A 185 1.06 -20.69 -11.16
CA LEU A 185 2.24 -21.53 -11.29
C LEU A 185 2.22 -22.69 -10.28
N PHE A 186 1.97 -22.42 -9.00
CA PHE A 186 1.90 -23.47 -7.97
C PHE A 186 0.81 -24.49 -8.29
N THR A 187 -0.33 -24.04 -8.80
CA THR A 187 -1.42 -24.91 -9.22
C THR A 187 -1.02 -25.77 -10.41
N SER A 188 -0.36 -25.21 -11.42
CA SER A 188 0.07 -25.94 -12.62
C SER A 188 1.12 -27.02 -12.30
N LEU A 189 1.99 -26.75 -11.32
CA LEU A 189 3.02 -27.69 -10.83
C LEU A 189 2.48 -28.70 -9.81
N GLY A 190 1.21 -28.62 -9.43
CA GLY A 190 0.61 -29.50 -8.43
C GLY A 190 1.15 -29.32 -7.01
N TRP A 191 1.80 -28.20 -6.71
CA TRP A 191 2.39 -27.96 -5.40
C TRP A 191 1.32 -27.64 -4.35
N SER A 192 1.37 -28.35 -3.23
CA SER A 192 0.47 -28.15 -2.09
C SER A 192 1.16 -27.49 -0.89
N ARG A 193 2.49 -27.50 -0.88
CA ARG A 193 3.32 -26.87 0.16
C ARG A 193 4.44 -26.09 -0.50
N VAL A 194 4.57 -24.83 -0.13
CA VAL A 194 5.58 -23.92 -0.65
C VAL A 194 6.26 -23.23 0.53
N ALA A 195 7.58 -23.17 0.53
CA ALA A 195 8.36 -22.38 1.46
C ALA A 195 8.99 -21.20 0.70
N ALA A 196 8.90 -20.03 1.28
CA ALA A 196 9.58 -18.85 0.78
C ALA A 196 10.68 -18.44 1.77
N PHE A 197 11.88 -18.21 1.25
CA PHE A 197 12.96 -17.61 2.01
C PHE A 197 13.02 -16.12 1.68
N GLN A 198 12.95 -15.30 2.70
CA GLN A 198 13.19 -13.87 2.56
C GLN A 198 14.48 -13.54 3.30
N THR A 199 15.45 -13.03 2.55
CA THR A 199 16.68 -12.48 3.12
C THR A 199 16.68 -10.99 2.89
N ARG A 200 16.99 -10.21 3.91
CA ARG A 200 17.14 -8.76 3.78
C ARG A 200 18.52 -8.39 3.26
N ASN A 201 19.51 -9.14 3.67
CA ASN A 201 20.90 -9.04 3.23
C ASN A 201 21.31 -10.42 2.72
N PRO A 202 21.60 -10.57 1.43
CA PRO A 202 22.15 -11.81 0.89
C PRO A 202 23.56 -12.08 1.41
#